data_26648cb0fcf1e2f1279f55cb6f72fd7d
#
_entry.id   26648cb0fcf1e2f1279f55cb6f72fd7d
#
_cell.length_a   1.000
_cell.length_b   1.000
_cell.length_c   1.000
_cell.angle_alpha   90.00
_cell.angle_beta   90.00
_cell.angle_gamma   90.00
#
_symmetry.space_group_name_H-M   'P 1'
#
loop_
_entity.id
_entity.type
_entity.pdbx_description
1 polymer ?
#
loop_
_entity_poly.entity_id
_entity_poly.type
_entity_poly.pdbx_seq_one_letter_code
_entity_poly.pdbx_strand_id
1 'polypeptide(L)'
;IRDLPQDLVNAFKATLEELVESDLILHVIDGSEPLVDQKRKAVESILTELGVDAIERLVVINKIDATPRPMVSALKRVTGGVAISAQEREGFEALTDAIRERVFANKSDVAVAASHAH
;
A
#
# COMPACT_ATOMS: atom_id res chain seq x y z
N ILE A 1 13.21 -7.23 -7.78
CA ILE A 1 14.39 -6.44 -7.49
C ILE A 1 15.26 -7.16 -6.53
N ARG A 2 16.45 -7.45 -6.94
CA ARG A 2 17.37 -8.17 -6.11
C ARG A 2 18.40 -7.30 -5.46
N ASP A 3 18.74 -6.21 -6.11
CA ASP A 3 19.80 -5.37 -5.59
C ASP A 3 19.24 -3.99 -5.36
N LEU A 4 19.16 -3.58 -4.11
CA LEU A 4 18.77 -2.22 -3.78
C LEU A 4 20.00 -1.34 -3.74
N PRO A 5 20.01 -0.24 -4.49
CA PRO A 5 21.11 0.71 -4.37
C PRO A 5 21.25 1.20 -2.94
N GLN A 6 22.47 1.37 -2.51
CA GLN A 6 22.74 1.76 -1.13
C GLN A 6 22.15 3.12 -0.79
N ASP A 7 22.18 4.04 -1.73
CA ASP A 7 21.60 5.35 -1.48
C ASP A 7 20.10 5.29 -1.29
N LEU A 8 19.42 4.36 -1.97
CA LEU A 8 18.00 4.15 -1.79
C LEU A 8 17.71 3.59 -0.41
N VAL A 9 18.52 2.64 0.03
CA VAL A 9 18.38 2.08 1.37
C VAL A 9 18.56 3.16 2.42
N ASN A 10 19.57 4.01 2.24
CA ASN A 10 19.83 5.09 3.17
C ASN A 10 18.68 6.09 3.22
N ALA A 11 18.08 6.37 2.06
CA ALA A 11 16.97 7.31 2.01
C ALA A 11 15.74 6.79 2.75
N PHE A 12 15.58 5.47 2.79
CA PHE A 12 14.43 4.86 3.45
C PHE A 12 14.70 4.42 4.88
N LYS A 13 15.89 4.68 5.39
CA LYS A 13 16.27 4.10 6.66
C LYS A 13 15.33 4.47 7.78
N ALA A 14 14.99 5.75 7.91
CA ALA A 14 14.07 6.19 8.95
C ALA A 14 12.69 5.61 8.76
N THR A 15 12.23 5.52 7.51
CA THR A 15 10.93 4.95 7.19
C THR A 15 10.91 3.47 7.51
N LEU A 16 12.01 2.79 7.26
CA LEU A 16 12.12 1.37 7.58
C LEU A 16 11.92 1.10 9.06
N GLU A 17 12.48 1.94 9.90
CA GLU A 17 12.33 1.75 11.34
C GLU A 17 10.87 1.84 11.74
N GLU A 18 10.13 2.77 11.14
CA GLU A 18 8.71 2.88 11.38
C GLU A 18 7.95 1.66 10.88
N LEU A 19 8.31 1.17 9.70
CA LEU A 19 7.64 0.01 9.14
C LEU A 19 7.83 -1.21 10.02
N VAL A 20 9.04 -1.43 10.50
CA VAL A 20 9.34 -2.61 11.29
C VAL A 20 8.52 -2.66 12.56
N GLU A 21 8.19 -1.50 13.13
CA GLU A 21 7.45 -1.44 14.37
C GLU A 21 5.95 -1.32 14.19
N SER A 22 5.48 -1.31 12.96
CA SER A 22 4.05 -1.13 12.72
C SER A 22 3.30 -2.46 12.79
N ASP A 23 2.01 -2.37 13.04
CA ASP A 23 1.12 -3.53 13.03
C ASP A 23 0.43 -3.70 11.70
N LEU A 24 0.42 -2.67 10.89
CA LEU A 24 -0.23 -2.70 9.60
C LEU A 24 0.43 -1.70 8.69
N ILE A 25 0.67 -2.11 7.45
CA ILE A 25 1.20 -1.23 6.43
C ILE A 25 0.10 -0.96 5.42
N LEU A 26 -0.19 0.31 5.18
CA LEU A 26 -1.10 0.68 4.10
C LEU A 26 -0.29 0.88 2.83
N HIS A 27 -0.52 0.02 1.86
CA HIS A 27 0.19 0.10 0.59
C HIS A 27 -0.70 0.83 -0.40
N VAL A 28 -0.46 2.12 -0.57
CA VAL A 28 -1.29 2.97 -1.42
C VAL A 28 -0.79 2.91 -2.85
N ILE A 29 -1.67 2.55 -3.76
CA ILE A 29 -1.33 2.50 -5.18
C ILE A 29 -2.25 3.45 -5.95
N ASP A 30 -1.75 3.92 -7.08
CA ASP A 30 -2.51 4.82 -7.96
C ASP A 30 -3.18 3.95 -9.01
N GLY A 31 -4.50 3.78 -8.89
CA GLY A 31 -5.24 2.88 -9.78
C GLY A 31 -5.22 3.31 -11.23
N SER A 32 -4.96 4.59 -11.49
CA SER A 32 -4.94 5.11 -12.86
C SER A 32 -3.57 4.97 -13.54
N GLU A 33 -2.57 4.53 -12.80
CA GLU A 33 -1.22 4.38 -13.34
C GLU A 33 -1.12 3.22 -14.29
N PRO A 34 -0.45 3.38 -15.44
CA PRO A 34 -0.16 2.23 -16.28
C PRO A 34 0.71 1.24 -15.52
N LEU A 35 0.47 -0.04 -15.72
CA LEU A 35 1.26 -1.09 -15.10
C LEU A 35 1.25 -1.03 -13.58
N VAL A 36 0.13 -0.59 -13.02
CA VAL A 36 0.03 -0.39 -11.57
C VAL A 36 0.29 -1.68 -10.81
N ASP A 37 -0.18 -2.82 -11.33
CA ASP A 37 0.02 -4.07 -10.60
C ASP A 37 1.48 -4.51 -10.62
N GLN A 38 2.18 -4.25 -11.70
CA GLN A 38 3.61 -4.53 -11.75
C GLN A 38 4.37 -3.67 -10.76
N LYS A 39 3.98 -2.40 -10.65
CA LYS A 39 4.62 -1.51 -9.69
C LYS A 39 4.31 -1.93 -8.27
N ARG A 40 3.08 -2.39 -8.02
CA ARG A 40 2.73 -2.90 -6.71
C ARG A 40 3.59 -4.10 -6.32
N LYS A 41 3.77 -5.02 -7.26
CA LYS A 41 4.58 -6.21 -7.00
C LYS A 41 6.05 -5.84 -6.75
N ALA A 42 6.54 -4.81 -7.43
CA ALA A 42 7.92 -4.36 -7.20
C ALA A 42 8.10 -3.86 -5.77
N VAL A 43 7.13 -3.11 -5.27
CA VAL A 43 7.20 -2.63 -3.88
C VAL A 43 7.12 -3.80 -2.91
N GLU A 44 6.25 -4.79 -3.20
CA GLU A 44 6.17 -5.97 -2.35
C GLU A 44 7.50 -6.71 -2.28
N SER A 45 8.20 -6.81 -3.41
CA SER A 45 9.51 -7.44 -3.42
C SER A 45 10.50 -6.68 -2.56
N ILE A 46 10.46 -5.37 -2.61
CA ILE A 46 11.32 -4.54 -1.78
C ILE A 46 11.03 -4.77 -0.30
N LEU A 47 9.76 -4.80 0.06
CA LEU A 47 9.37 -5.03 1.45
C LEU A 47 9.83 -6.39 1.94
N THR A 48 9.76 -7.39 1.07
CA THR A 48 10.26 -8.72 1.42
C THR A 48 11.77 -8.68 1.64
N GLU A 49 12.50 -8.01 0.75
CA GLU A 49 13.94 -7.89 0.90
C GLU A 49 14.34 -7.17 2.18
N LEU A 50 13.51 -6.22 2.60
CA LEU A 50 13.78 -5.46 3.81
C LEU A 50 13.34 -6.18 5.08
N GLY A 51 12.74 -7.35 4.95
CA GLY A 51 12.40 -8.16 6.10
C GLY A 51 11.13 -7.75 6.81
N VAL A 52 10.26 -6.98 6.17
CA VAL A 52 8.99 -6.58 6.77
C VAL A 52 7.81 -7.31 6.15
N ASP A 53 8.08 -8.41 5.45
CA ASP A 53 7.02 -9.16 4.79
C ASP A 53 6.09 -9.87 5.77
N ALA A 54 6.49 -10.00 7.04
CA ALA A 54 5.62 -10.60 8.03
C ALA A 54 4.55 -9.63 8.55
N ILE A 55 4.71 -8.34 8.28
CA ILE A 55 3.75 -7.35 8.74
C ILE A 55 2.59 -7.32 7.77
N GLU A 56 1.38 -7.33 8.30
CA GLU A 56 0.19 -7.33 7.47
C GLU A 56 0.11 -6.07 6.63
N ARG A 57 -0.33 -6.21 5.38
CA ARG A 57 -0.49 -5.10 4.47
C ARG A 57 -1.92 -5.00 3.99
N LEU A 58 -2.40 -3.78 3.84
CA LEU A 58 -3.69 -3.51 3.22
C LEU A 58 -3.44 -2.62 2.02
N VAL A 59 -3.82 -3.10 0.84
CA VAL A 59 -3.66 -2.31 -0.36
C VAL A 59 -4.79 -1.29 -0.44
N VAL A 60 -4.44 -0.04 -0.70
CA VAL A 60 -5.40 1.04 -0.86
C VAL A 60 -5.28 1.53 -2.30
N ILE A 61 -6.34 1.34 -3.08
CA ILE A 61 -6.37 1.73 -4.48
C ILE A 61 -6.92 3.14 -4.55
N ASN A 62 -6.05 4.10 -4.78
CA ASN A 62 -6.45 5.50 -4.84
C ASN A 62 -6.74 5.91 -6.27
N LYS A 63 -7.36 7.05 -6.44
CA LYS A 63 -7.66 7.68 -7.72
C LYS A 63 -8.67 6.90 -8.54
N ILE A 64 -9.65 6.31 -7.86
CA ILE A 64 -10.69 5.59 -8.59
C ILE A 64 -11.57 6.52 -9.40
N ASP A 65 -11.56 7.82 -9.09
CA ASP A 65 -12.26 8.82 -9.89
C ASP A 65 -11.65 8.94 -11.30
N ALA A 66 -10.38 8.57 -11.44
CA ALA A 66 -9.68 8.62 -12.73
C ALA A 66 -9.39 7.24 -13.30
N THR A 67 -10.04 6.20 -12.75
CA THR A 67 -9.76 4.82 -13.14
C THR A 67 -11.05 4.19 -13.67
N PRO A 68 -11.01 3.51 -14.82
CA PRO A 68 -12.20 2.83 -15.32
C PRO A 68 -12.70 1.79 -14.32
N ARG A 69 -14.02 1.68 -14.18
CA ARG A 69 -14.61 0.76 -13.22
C ARG A 69 -14.16 -0.67 -13.35
N PRO A 70 -14.04 -1.23 -14.56
CA PRO A 70 -13.57 -2.61 -14.67
C PRO A 70 -12.15 -2.79 -14.12
N MET A 71 -11.31 -1.77 -14.26
CA MET A 71 -9.96 -1.83 -13.75
C MET A 71 -9.97 -1.77 -12.22
N VAL A 72 -10.83 -0.93 -11.64
CA VAL A 72 -10.96 -0.86 -10.19
C VAL A 72 -11.38 -2.23 -9.66
N SER A 73 -12.39 -2.84 -10.29
CA SER A 73 -12.87 -4.16 -9.87
C SER A 73 -11.78 -5.21 -9.97
N ALA A 74 -11.00 -5.17 -11.05
CA ALA A 74 -9.92 -6.13 -11.22
C ALA A 74 -8.85 -5.95 -10.15
N LEU A 75 -8.49 -4.72 -9.85
CA LEU A 75 -7.48 -4.46 -8.83
C LEU A 75 -7.96 -4.89 -7.45
N LYS A 76 -9.22 -4.63 -7.13
CA LYS A 76 -9.78 -5.09 -5.86
C LYS A 76 -9.71 -6.60 -5.75
N ARG A 77 -10.02 -7.29 -6.84
CA ARG A 77 -10.02 -8.76 -6.86
C ARG A 77 -8.63 -9.30 -6.67
N VAL A 78 -7.65 -8.72 -7.35
CA VAL A 78 -6.28 -9.22 -7.33
C VAL A 78 -5.60 -8.90 -6.00
N THR A 79 -5.86 -7.71 -5.44
CA THR A 79 -5.14 -7.28 -4.25
C THR A 79 -5.91 -7.48 -2.95
N GLY A 80 -7.22 -7.68 -3.03
CA GLY A 80 -8.05 -7.70 -1.84
C GLY A 80 -8.15 -6.34 -1.18
N GLY A 81 -7.79 -5.27 -1.89
CA GLY A 81 -7.68 -3.96 -1.30
C GLY A 81 -8.97 -3.17 -1.28
N VAL A 82 -8.86 -1.96 -0.76
CA VAL A 82 -9.97 -1.03 -0.66
C VAL A 82 -9.77 0.08 -1.66
N ALA A 83 -10.86 0.47 -2.33
CA ALA A 83 -10.80 1.49 -3.38
C ALA A 83 -11.26 2.83 -2.83
N ILE A 84 -10.48 3.86 -3.08
CA ILE A 84 -10.80 5.20 -2.62
C ILE A 84 -10.51 6.24 -3.69
N SER A 85 -11.09 7.42 -3.50
CA SER A 85 -10.64 8.62 -4.19
C SER A 85 -10.39 9.66 -3.11
N ALA A 86 -9.13 9.95 -2.86
CA ALA A 86 -8.79 10.96 -1.88
C ALA A 86 -9.28 12.32 -2.34
N GLN A 87 -9.23 12.58 -3.63
CA GLN A 87 -9.65 13.85 -4.19
C GLN A 87 -11.15 14.06 -4.02
N GLU A 88 -11.96 13.03 -4.28
CA GLU A 88 -13.41 13.12 -4.18
C GLU A 88 -13.94 12.68 -2.82
N ARG A 89 -13.08 12.28 -1.93
CA ARG A 89 -13.41 11.83 -0.58
C ARG A 89 -14.36 10.64 -0.59
N GLU A 90 -14.11 9.70 -1.49
CA GLU A 90 -14.90 8.48 -1.59
C GLU A 90 -14.16 7.31 -0.99
N GLY A 91 -14.89 6.40 -0.36
CA GLY A 91 -14.34 5.14 0.11
C GLY A 91 -13.66 5.20 1.46
N PHE A 92 -13.63 6.35 2.11
CA PHE A 92 -12.92 6.47 3.39
C PHE A 92 -13.58 5.67 4.49
N GLU A 93 -14.90 5.51 4.43
CA GLU A 93 -15.60 4.71 5.43
C GLU A 93 -15.17 3.25 5.35
N ALA A 94 -15.13 2.71 4.12
CA ALA A 94 -14.68 1.35 3.91
C ALA A 94 -13.23 1.18 4.30
N LEU A 95 -12.40 2.18 4.01
CA LEU A 95 -10.99 2.13 4.39
C LEU A 95 -10.84 2.11 5.91
N THR A 96 -11.57 2.98 6.60
CA THR A 96 -11.51 3.03 8.05
C THR A 96 -11.96 1.72 8.66
N ASP A 97 -13.04 1.14 8.13
CA ASP A 97 -13.53 -0.14 8.61
C ASP A 97 -12.49 -1.24 8.39
N ALA A 98 -11.84 -1.24 7.23
CA ALA A 98 -10.85 -2.26 6.92
C ALA A 98 -9.64 -2.15 7.85
N ILE A 99 -9.20 -0.92 8.14
CA ILE A 99 -8.11 -0.72 9.08
C ILE A 99 -8.50 -1.20 10.46
N ARG A 100 -9.69 -0.84 10.88
CA ARG A 100 -10.18 -1.19 12.21
C ARG A 100 -10.23 -2.70 12.38
N GLU A 101 -10.69 -3.42 11.36
CA GLU A 101 -10.76 -4.87 11.41
C GLU A 101 -9.40 -5.50 11.60
N ARG A 102 -8.39 -4.94 10.94
CA ARG A 102 -7.06 -5.53 10.96
C ARG A 102 -6.29 -5.22 12.22
N VAL A 103 -6.59 -4.11 12.89
CA VAL A 103 -5.86 -3.72 14.09
C VAL A 103 -6.72 -3.79 15.34
N PHE A 104 -7.88 -4.39 15.23
CA PHE A 104 -8.87 -4.35 16.30
C PHE A 104 -8.33 -4.83 17.64
N ALA A 105 -7.61 -5.91 17.64
CA ALA A 105 -7.13 -6.50 18.87
C ALA A 105 -5.82 -5.91 19.35
N ASN A 106 -5.22 -5.00 18.61
CA ASN A 106 -3.89 -4.48 18.91
C ASN A 106 -3.90 -2.98 19.02
N LYS A 107 -3.00 -2.44 19.80
CA LYS A 107 -2.73 -1.08 19.74
C LYS A 107 -1.95 -0.83 18.56
N SER A 108 -2.38 -0.07 17.67
CA SER A 108 -1.77 -0.15 16.42
C SER A 108 -0.97 1.01 16.04
N ASP A 109 0.15 0.69 15.47
CA ASP A 109 0.94 1.62 14.71
C ASP A 109 0.72 1.28 13.26
N VAL A 110 0.11 2.19 12.52
CA VAL A 110 -0.15 1.99 11.11
C VAL A 110 0.84 2.80 10.31
N ALA A 111 1.58 2.13 9.45
CA ALA A 111 2.53 2.80 8.58
C ALA A 111 2.00 2.81 7.16
N VAL A 112 2.41 3.80 6.37
CA VAL A 112 1.95 3.93 5.01
C VAL A 112 3.13 3.81 4.06
N ALA A 113 2.99 2.95 3.06
CA ALA A 113 3.93 2.85 1.97
C ALA A 113 3.19 3.23 0.70
N ALA A 114 3.78 4.06 -0.12
CA ALA A 114 3.15 4.48 -1.36
C ALA A 114 3.92 3.92 -2.53
N SER A 115 3.16 3.28 -3.43
CA SER A 115 3.74 2.64 -4.59
C SER A 115 3.47 3.47 -5.81
N HIS A 116 3.87 4.71 -5.79
CA HIS A 116 3.70 5.52 -6.96
C HIS A 116 4.99 6.25 -7.21
N ALA A 117 5.22 6.49 -8.45
CA ALA A 117 6.41 7.22 -8.79
C ALA A 117 5.99 8.49 -9.43
N HIS A 118 6.68 9.48 -9.27
CA HIS A 118 6.50 10.67 -10.04
C HIS A 118 7.72 11.50 -10.00
#